data_5d8816e2ab6866b649fd886eaa9cafc2
#
_entry.id   5d8816e2ab6866b649fd886eaa9cafc2
#
_cell.length_a   1.000
_cell.length_b   1.000
_cell.length_c   1.000
_cell.angle_alpha   90.00
_cell.angle_beta   90.00
_cell.angle_gamma   90.00
#
_symmetry.space_group_name_H-M   'P 1'
#
loop_
_entity.id
_entity.type
_entity.pdbx_description
1 polymer ?
#
loop_
_entity_poly.entity_id
_entity_poly.type
_entity_poly.pdbx_seq_one_letter_code
_entity_poly.pdbx_strand_id
1 'polypeptide(L)'
;MSRFILSIMALLGAVTVSAQMTPRSVLTTAPEKVLLTIDASTLLDMLDYYENGVARTVKNKAGEDAVITEMTESTITLNTGAAHSITFAILPYGKSSVIMAVDRVDSPSTDAAVTFYDSRWTPLDSRKMLRFPTLADWTGKLSPDKMEEIENALPFLMVDARYNPATSILTFTPQIGDYVSVENAGKVKDALAPQLDYVWSGKSFKPVKR
;
A
#
# COMPACT_ATOMS: atom_id res chain seq x y z
N MET A 1 -11.00 60.36 42.85
CA MET A 1 -10.48 60.11 41.53
C MET A 1 -9.99 58.65 41.48
N SER A 2 -10.81 57.77 41.04
CA SER A 2 -10.51 56.33 41.04
C SER A 2 -10.05 55.91 39.62
N ARG A 3 -8.82 55.39 39.45
CA ARG A 3 -8.26 54.95 38.21
C ARG A 3 -8.59 53.47 38.06
N PHE A 4 -9.52 53.14 37.15
CA PHE A 4 -9.76 51.78 36.69
C PHE A 4 -8.65 51.39 35.68
N ILE A 5 -7.82 50.45 36.06
CA ILE A 5 -6.88 49.80 35.13
C ILE A 5 -7.60 48.61 34.52
N LEU A 6 -7.92 48.70 33.23
CA LEU A 6 -8.52 47.62 32.44
C LEU A 6 -7.38 46.72 31.94
N SER A 7 -7.19 45.56 32.57
CA SER A 7 -6.25 44.54 32.08
C SER A 7 -6.89 43.77 30.94
N ILE A 8 -6.48 44.03 29.71
CA ILE A 8 -6.83 43.22 28.54
C ILE A 8 -5.91 41.99 28.55
N MET A 9 -6.47 40.86 28.93
CA MET A 9 -5.80 39.56 28.86
C MET A 9 -5.97 39.03 27.41
N ALA A 10 -4.92 39.19 26.59
CA ALA A 10 -4.88 38.64 25.25
C ALA A 10 -4.73 37.11 25.33
N LEU A 11 -5.80 36.38 25.04
CA LEU A 11 -5.79 34.94 24.91
C LEU A 11 -5.11 34.60 23.59
N LEU A 12 -3.81 34.31 23.60
CA LEU A 12 -3.13 33.67 22.44
C LEU A 12 -3.60 32.23 22.34
N GLY A 13 -4.60 31.99 21.52
CA GLY A 13 -4.97 30.66 21.07
C GLY A 13 -3.82 30.09 20.25
N ALA A 14 -3.08 29.12 20.78
CA ALA A 14 -2.13 28.34 20.01
C ALA A 14 -2.91 27.52 18.99
N VAL A 15 -2.96 27.98 17.74
CA VAL A 15 -3.42 27.18 16.61
C VAL A 15 -2.35 26.12 16.36
N THR A 16 -2.57 24.91 16.86
CA THR A 16 -1.74 23.76 16.48
C THR A 16 -2.04 23.44 15.03
N VAL A 17 -1.23 23.95 14.11
CA VAL A 17 -1.22 23.49 12.73
C VAL A 17 -0.68 22.06 12.76
N SER A 18 -1.58 21.09 12.71
CA SER A 18 -1.19 19.70 12.44
C SER A 18 -0.59 19.67 11.03
N ALA A 19 0.70 19.42 10.92
CA ALA A 19 1.34 19.27 9.61
C ALA A 19 0.60 18.16 8.83
N GLN A 20 0.03 18.55 7.71
CA GLN A 20 -0.68 17.60 6.84
C GLN A 20 0.33 16.59 6.31
N MET A 21 0.00 15.30 6.47
CA MET A 21 0.80 14.21 5.92
C MET A 21 0.81 14.31 4.40
N THR A 22 1.99 14.30 3.79
CA THR A 22 2.19 14.32 2.34
C THR A 22 2.98 13.08 1.90
N PRO A 23 2.87 12.62 0.64
CA PRO A 23 3.67 11.50 0.15
C PRO A 23 5.17 11.70 0.35
N ARG A 24 5.68 12.92 0.14
CA ARG A 24 7.06 13.27 0.45
C ARG A 24 7.38 13.07 1.94
N SER A 25 6.53 13.58 2.84
CA SER A 25 6.76 13.42 4.29
C SER A 25 6.66 11.97 4.73
N VAL A 26 5.73 11.19 4.16
CA VAL A 26 5.63 9.74 4.38
C VAL A 26 6.95 9.07 3.99
N LEU A 27 7.46 9.35 2.80
CA LEU A 27 8.68 8.74 2.32
C LEU A 27 9.90 9.13 3.19
N THR A 28 10.09 10.43 3.47
CA THR A 28 11.27 10.93 4.22
C THR A 28 11.27 10.54 5.70
N THR A 29 10.13 10.16 6.26
CA THR A 29 10.02 9.69 7.65
C THR A 29 9.91 8.18 7.77
N ALA A 30 9.90 7.45 6.64
CA ALA A 30 9.85 6.00 6.65
C ALA A 30 11.06 5.40 7.38
N PRO A 31 10.86 4.52 8.37
CA PRO A 31 11.96 3.91 9.08
C PRO A 31 12.68 2.90 8.20
N GLU A 32 13.97 2.69 8.44
CA GLU A 32 14.82 1.76 7.67
C GLU A 32 14.23 0.36 7.54
N LYS A 33 13.54 -0.12 8.58
CA LYS A 33 12.88 -1.44 8.57
C LYS A 33 11.73 -1.56 7.55
N VAL A 34 11.24 -0.44 7.02
CA VAL A 34 10.19 -0.40 5.97
C VAL A 34 10.82 -0.26 4.59
N LEU A 35 11.98 0.41 4.50
CA LEU A 35 12.74 0.61 3.28
C LEU A 35 14.14 0.00 3.42
N LEU A 36 14.20 -1.32 3.57
CA LEU A 36 15.43 -2.05 3.93
C LEU A 36 16.62 -1.79 3.01
N THR A 37 16.37 -1.66 1.72
CA THR A 37 17.41 -1.47 0.70
C THR A 37 17.69 -0.02 0.36
N ILE A 38 16.89 0.94 0.87
CA ILE A 38 17.01 2.36 0.58
C ILE A 38 17.46 3.09 1.85
N ASP A 39 18.61 3.73 1.80
CA ASP A 39 19.07 4.62 2.88
C ASP A 39 18.56 6.07 2.67
N ALA A 40 18.75 6.90 3.68
CA ALA A 40 18.25 8.27 3.67
C ALA A 40 18.88 9.14 2.56
N SER A 41 20.15 8.92 2.19
CA SER A 41 20.80 9.69 1.13
C SER A 41 20.27 9.28 -0.24
N THR A 42 20.19 7.96 -0.50
CA THR A 42 19.58 7.40 -1.71
C THR A 42 18.15 7.90 -1.91
N LEU A 43 17.39 7.97 -0.86
CA LEU A 43 16.00 8.44 -0.87
C LEU A 43 15.90 9.93 -1.22
N LEU A 44 16.80 10.77 -0.70
CA LEU A 44 16.84 12.20 -1.03
C LEU A 44 17.22 12.42 -2.50
N ASP A 45 18.17 11.65 -3.03
CA ASP A 45 18.54 11.70 -4.45
C ASP A 45 17.35 11.27 -5.35
N MET A 46 16.62 10.21 -4.96
CA MET A 46 15.42 9.78 -5.69
C MET A 46 14.36 10.88 -5.73
N LEU A 47 14.13 11.57 -4.60
CA LEU A 47 13.18 12.69 -4.53
C LEU A 47 13.62 13.86 -5.39
N ASP A 48 14.90 14.25 -5.30
CA ASP A 48 15.45 15.34 -6.09
C ASP A 48 15.31 15.07 -7.60
N TYR A 49 15.65 13.87 -8.05
CA TYR A 49 15.50 13.49 -9.46
C TYR A 49 14.04 13.51 -9.91
N TYR A 50 13.15 12.94 -9.11
CA TYR A 50 11.73 12.92 -9.45
C TYR A 50 11.14 14.34 -9.55
N GLU A 51 11.39 15.19 -8.56
CA GLU A 51 10.86 16.55 -8.47
C GLU A 51 11.41 17.48 -9.57
N ASN A 52 12.64 17.24 -10.02
CA ASN A 52 13.27 17.99 -11.11
C ASN A 52 13.03 17.37 -12.50
N GLY A 53 12.22 16.30 -12.61
CA GLY A 53 11.93 15.62 -13.87
C GLY A 53 13.14 14.93 -14.49
N VAL A 54 14.13 14.57 -13.69
CA VAL A 54 15.35 13.87 -14.15
C VAL A 54 15.06 12.37 -14.21
N ALA A 55 15.03 11.82 -15.42
CA ALA A 55 14.84 10.38 -15.65
C ALA A 55 16.12 9.60 -15.30
N ARG A 56 16.40 9.43 -14.02
CA ARG A 56 17.61 8.76 -13.52
C ARG A 56 17.28 7.86 -12.35
N THR A 57 17.92 6.67 -12.33
CA THR A 57 17.90 5.77 -11.18
C THR A 57 19.06 6.05 -10.24
N VAL A 58 18.94 5.61 -8.99
CA VAL A 58 20.01 5.58 -8.01
C VAL A 58 20.32 4.14 -7.62
N LYS A 59 21.51 3.87 -7.11
CA LYS A 59 21.83 2.53 -6.59
C LYS A 59 21.38 2.40 -5.14
N ASN A 60 20.63 1.34 -4.85
CA ASN A 60 20.25 0.97 -3.51
C ASN A 60 21.42 0.25 -2.77
N LYS A 61 21.23 -0.11 -1.51
CA LYS A 61 22.24 -0.82 -0.69
C LYS A 61 22.67 -2.19 -1.26
N ALA A 62 21.82 -2.79 -2.12
CA ALA A 62 22.14 -4.06 -2.80
C ALA A 62 22.81 -3.85 -4.16
N GLY A 63 23.01 -2.61 -4.60
CA GLY A 63 23.60 -2.26 -5.90
C GLY A 63 22.61 -2.32 -7.06
N GLU A 64 21.31 -2.52 -6.78
CA GLU A 64 20.25 -2.52 -7.79
C GLU A 64 19.75 -1.09 -8.05
N ASP A 65 19.10 -0.88 -9.20
CA ASP A 65 18.51 0.40 -9.54
C ASP A 65 17.22 0.65 -8.78
N ALA A 66 17.13 1.83 -8.17
CA ALA A 66 15.93 2.30 -7.47
C ALA A 66 15.48 3.66 -8.03
N VAL A 67 14.15 3.88 -8.06
CA VAL A 67 13.56 5.10 -8.62
C VAL A 67 12.14 5.31 -8.06
N ILE A 68 11.74 6.58 -7.91
CA ILE A 68 10.33 6.94 -7.71
C ILE A 68 9.65 6.91 -9.08
N THR A 69 8.65 6.05 -9.24
CA THR A 69 7.93 5.87 -10.51
C THR A 69 6.69 6.75 -10.61
N GLU A 70 6.07 7.06 -9.47
CA GLU A 70 4.86 7.86 -9.43
C GLU A 70 4.72 8.58 -8.07
N MET A 71 4.25 9.80 -8.10
CA MET A 71 3.81 10.54 -6.92
C MET A 71 2.53 11.33 -7.26
N THR A 72 1.51 11.17 -6.43
CA THR A 72 0.24 11.90 -6.51
C THR A 72 0.06 12.74 -5.25
N GLU A 73 -1.11 13.32 -5.02
CA GLU A 73 -1.41 14.04 -3.78
C GLU A 73 -1.46 13.14 -2.53
N SER A 74 -1.74 11.84 -2.72
CA SER A 74 -1.94 10.91 -1.60
C SER A 74 -1.14 9.61 -1.72
N THR A 75 -0.40 9.39 -2.80
CA THR A 75 0.40 8.17 -2.99
C THR A 75 1.80 8.48 -3.50
N ILE A 76 2.73 7.58 -3.18
CA ILE A 76 4.05 7.54 -3.79
C ILE A 76 4.45 6.09 -4.03
N THR A 77 4.94 5.80 -5.24
CA THR A 77 5.39 4.47 -5.66
C THR A 77 6.86 4.50 -6.01
N LEU A 78 7.59 3.52 -5.48
CA LEU A 78 9.00 3.33 -5.73
C LEU A 78 9.23 1.92 -6.30
N ASN A 79 10.11 1.82 -7.30
CA ASN A 79 10.85 0.58 -7.53
C ASN A 79 12.11 0.65 -6.66
N THR A 80 12.30 -0.35 -5.81
CA THR A 80 13.43 -0.41 -4.87
C THR A 80 14.47 -1.43 -5.29
N GLY A 81 14.26 -2.05 -6.46
CA GLY A 81 15.11 -3.05 -7.09
C GLY A 81 14.45 -3.60 -8.36
N ALA A 82 15.10 -4.57 -9.02
CA ALA A 82 14.64 -5.11 -10.30
C ALA A 82 13.26 -5.79 -10.24
N ALA A 83 12.94 -6.43 -9.12
CA ALA A 83 11.70 -7.21 -8.94
C ALA A 83 10.92 -6.78 -7.69
N HIS A 84 11.17 -5.61 -7.16
CA HIS A 84 10.54 -5.14 -5.93
C HIS A 84 10.05 -3.71 -6.06
N SER A 85 8.78 -3.48 -5.71
CA SER A 85 8.19 -2.15 -5.64
C SER A 85 7.36 -1.99 -4.38
N ILE A 86 7.27 -0.73 -3.90
CA ILE A 86 6.43 -0.39 -2.77
C ILE A 86 5.62 0.87 -3.09
N THR A 87 4.34 0.83 -2.79
CA THR A 87 3.44 1.99 -2.87
C THR A 87 2.99 2.37 -1.47
N PHE A 88 3.26 3.61 -1.06
CA PHE A 88 2.65 4.19 0.13
C PHE A 88 1.44 5.02 -0.27
N ALA A 89 0.33 4.83 0.44
CA ALA A 89 -0.89 5.61 0.28
C ALA A 89 -1.33 6.22 1.61
N ILE A 90 -1.69 7.48 1.59
CA ILE A 90 -2.25 8.22 2.73
C ILE A 90 -3.77 8.06 2.65
N LEU A 91 -4.33 7.33 3.61
CA LEU A 91 -5.76 7.06 3.66
C LEU A 91 -6.42 7.91 4.76
N PRO A 92 -7.55 8.61 4.47
CA PRO A 92 -8.32 9.29 5.52
C PRO A 92 -8.81 8.27 6.55
N TYR A 93 -8.64 8.56 7.83
CA TYR A 93 -9.05 7.68 8.94
C TYR A 93 -9.70 8.48 10.07
N GLY A 94 -11.01 8.61 10.02
CA GLY A 94 -11.76 9.48 10.94
C GLY A 94 -11.34 10.95 10.80
N LYS A 95 -10.74 11.51 11.86
CA LYS A 95 -10.19 12.89 11.88
C LYS A 95 -8.68 12.94 11.59
N SER A 96 -8.07 11.80 11.29
CA SER A 96 -6.64 11.66 11.03
C SER A 96 -6.41 10.93 9.70
N SER A 97 -5.19 10.50 9.46
CA SER A 97 -4.83 9.64 8.33
C SER A 97 -3.98 8.48 8.81
N VAL A 98 -3.98 7.40 8.03
CA VAL A 98 -3.09 6.26 8.19
C VAL A 98 -2.29 6.06 6.91
N ILE A 99 -1.14 5.42 7.03
CA ILE A 99 -0.30 5.03 5.90
C ILE A 99 -0.61 3.58 5.58
N MET A 100 -0.99 3.30 4.35
CA MET A 100 -1.02 1.96 3.78
C MET A 100 0.24 1.75 2.95
N ALA A 101 0.95 0.65 3.15
CA ALA A 101 2.03 0.20 2.30
C ALA A 101 1.57 -1.05 1.55
N VAL A 102 1.66 -1.00 0.22
CA VAL A 102 1.50 -2.15 -0.68
C VAL A 102 2.89 -2.52 -1.15
N ASP A 103 3.40 -3.61 -0.63
CA ASP A 103 4.73 -4.15 -0.91
C ASP A 103 4.59 -5.29 -1.91
N ARG A 104 5.27 -5.20 -3.07
CA ARG A 104 5.14 -6.11 -4.21
C ARG A 104 6.47 -6.69 -4.62
N VAL A 105 6.48 -7.99 -4.83
CA VAL A 105 7.60 -8.73 -5.44
C VAL A 105 7.11 -9.33 -6.74
N ASP A 106 7.85 -9.11 -7.84
CA ASP A 106 7.42 -9.50 -9.19
C ASP A 106 8.12 -10.78 -9.73
N SER A 107 8.85 -11.52 -8.91
CA SER A 107 9.56 -12.74 -9.36
C SER A 107 9.49 -13.84 -8.29
N PRO A 108 9.23 -15.11 -8.71
CA PRO A 108 8.95 -15.65 -10.05
C PRO A 108 7.54 -15.30 -10.55
N SER A 109 6.62 -14.97 -9.69
CA SER A 109 5.28 -14.43 -9.97
C SER A 109 5.02 -13.27 -9.02
N THR A 110 4.14 -12.34 -9.40
CA THR A 110 3.83 -11.23 -8.53
C THR A 110 3.12 -11.70 -7.26
N ASP A 111 3.61 -11.25 -6.12
CA ASP A 111 2.93 -11.38 -4.83
C ASP A 111 2.98 -10.07 -4.09
N ALA A 112 1.99 -9.79 -3.25
CA ALA A 112 1.88 -8.53 -2.55
C ALA A 112 1.44 -8.69 -1.09
N ALA A 113 2.06 -7.88 -0.23
CA ALA A 113 1.65 -7.70 1.15
C ALA A 113 1.07 -6.29 1.35
N VAL A 114 0.02 -6.18 2.16
CA VAL A 114 -0.59 -4.90 2.51
C VAL A 114 -0.49 -4.70 4.02
N THR A 115 0.18 -3.63 4.42
CA THR A 115 0.38 -3.27 5.83
C THR A 115 -0.10 -1.85 6.09
N PHE A 116 -0.41 -1.55 7.36
CA PHE A 116 -0.89 -0.24 7.76
C PHE A 116 -0.11 0.30 8.94
N TYR A 117 0.10 1.62 8.95
CA TYR A 117 0.83 2.33 10.00
C TYR A 117 0.08 3.61 10.39
N ASP A 118 0.29 4.05 11.63
CA ASP A 118 -0.08 5.42 12.02
C ASP A 118 0.91 6.45 11.43
N SER A 119 0.68 7.73 11.68
CA SER A 119 1.54 8.83 11.21
C SER A 119 2.97 8.81 11.79
N ARG A 120 3.24 7.95 12.76
CA ARG A 120 4.57 7.74 13.39
C ARG A 120 5.19 6.41 13.01
N TRP A 121 4.65 5.75 12.00
CA TRP A 121 5.09 4.43 11.53
C TRP A 121 4.93 3.30 12.58
N THR A 122 4.03 3.48 13.55
CA THR A 122 3.62 2.38 14.43
C THR A 122 2.73 1.43 13.65
N PRO A 123 3.06 0.13 13.57
CA PRO A 123 2.22 -0.84 12.88
C PRO A 123 0.81 -0.91 13.48
N LEU A 124 -0.19 -0.93 12.63
CA LEU A 124 -1.60 -1.14 12.99
C LEU A 124 -2.00 -2.59 12.72
N ASP A 125 -3.06 -3.08 13.38
CA ASP A 125 -3.61 -4.41 13.10
C ASP A 125 -4.26 -4.42 11.71
N SER A 126 -3.52 -4.88 10.71
CA SER A 126 -3.95 -4.91 9.31
C SER A 126 -5.26 -5.71 9.12
N ARG A 127 -5.52 -6.73 9.93
CA ARG A 127 -6.75 -7.55 9.84
C ARG A 127 -8.02 -6.77 10.16
N LYS A 128 -7.91 -5.68 10.95
CA LYS A 128 -9.04 -4.78 11.23
C LYS A 128 -9.31 -3.82 10.08
N MET A 129 -8.30 -3.54 9.27
CA MET A 129 -8.36 -2.57 8.18
C MET A 129 -8.60 -3.22 6.82
N LEU A 130 -8.15 -4.45 6.65
CA LEU A 130 -8.31 -5.24 5.44
C LEU A 130 -8.41 -6.72 5.78
N ARG A 131 -9.53 -7.35 5.44
CA ARG A 131 -9.61 -8.80 5.38
C ARG A 131 -9.02 -9.22 4.03
N PHE A 132 -7.83 -9.77 4.06
CA PHE A 132 -7.19 -10.29 2.84
C PHE A 132 -8.06 -11.37 2.20
N PRO A 133 -8.22 -11.41 0.86
CA PRO A 133 -9.08 -12.38 0.21
C PRO A 133 -8.56 -13.81 0.41
N THR A 134 -9.47 -14.72 0.71
CA THR A 134 -9.25 -16.16 0.81
C THR A 134 -9.59 -16.86 -0.50
N LEU A 135 -9.18 -18.10 -0.70
CA LEU A 135 -9.55 -18.87 -1.90
C LEU A 135 -11.07 -18.87 -2.16
N ALA A 136 -11.87 -18.99 -1.11
CA ALA A 136 -13.33 -18.95 -1.22
C ALA A 136 -13.88 -17.61 -1.74
N ASP A 137 -13.17 -16.50 -1.52
CA ASP A 137 -13.56 -15.19 -2.08
C ASP A 137 -13.33 -15.15 -3.60
N TRP A 138 -12.32 -15.87 -4.08
CA TRP A 138 -12.00 -15.97 -5.51
C TRP A 138 -12.91 -16.92 -6.26
N THR A 139 -13.18 -18.07 -5.68
CA THR A 139 -13.96 -19.14 -6.34
C THR A 139 -15.47 -18.94 -6.23
N GLY A 140 -15.91 -18.11 -5.27
CA GLY A 140 -17.33 -17.99 -4.95
C GLY A 140 -17.91 -19.33 -4.42
N LYS A 141 -19.15 -19.63 -4.82
CA LYS A 141 -19.84 -20.85 -4.35
C LYS A 141 -19.53 -22.01 -5.31
N LEU A 142 -18.55 -22.83 -4.94
CA LEU A 142 -18.31 -24.13 -5.57
C LEU A 142 -18.90 -25.25 -4.74
N SER A 143 -19.13 -26.45 -5.38
CA SER A 143 -19.40 -27.67 -4.64
C SER A 143 -18.16 -28.09 -3.84
N PRO A 144 -18.32 -28.84 -2.73
CA PRO A 144 -17.18 -29.31 -1.93
C PRO A 144 -16.14 -30.06 -2.78
N ASP A 145 -16.55 -30.96 -3.66
CA ASP A 145 -15.65 -31.75 -4.52
C ASP A 145 -14.82 -30.85 -5.45
N LYS A 146 -15.47 -29.80 -6.03
CA LYS A 146 -14.76 -28.84 -6.87
C LYS A 146 -13.80 -27.95 -6.08
N MET A 147 -14.17 -27.57 -4.86
CA MET A 147 -13.27 -26.80 -4.01
C MET A 147 -12.03 -27.61 -3.65
N GLU A 148 -12.21 -28.89 -3.29
CA GLU A 148 -11.11 -29.81 -3.01
C GLU A 148 -10.21 -30.02 -4.25
N GLU A 149 -10.80 -30.11 -5.45
CA GLU A 149 -10.03 -30.20 -6.72
C GLU A 149 -9.15 -28.95 -6.89
N ILE A 150 -9.68 -27.75 -6.65
CA ILE A 150 -8.92 -26.49 -6.78
C ILE A 150 -7.86 -26.39 -5.69
N GLU A 151 -8.16 -26.71 -4.44
CA GLU A 151 -7.19 -26.70 -3.33
C GLU A 151 -6.02 -27.65 -3.59
N ASN A 152 -6.29 -28.84 -4.15
CA ASN A 152 -5.25 -29.81 -4.53
C ASN A 152 -4.42 -29.32 -5.73
N ALA A 153 -5.03 -28.60 -6.65
CA ALA A 153 -4.35 -28.06 -7.84
C ALA A 153 -3.55 -26.77 -7.54
N LEU A 154 -3.90 -26.04 -6.48
CA LEU A 154 -3.33 -24.73 -6.13
C LEU A 154 -2.75 -24.78 -4.71
N PRO A 155 -1.48 -25.19 -4.52
CA PRO A 155 -0.88 -25.36 -3.20
C PRO A 155 -0.80 -24.05 -2.40
N PHE A 156 -0.72 -22.93 -3.07
CA PHE A 156 -0.81 -21.56 -2.51
C PHE A 156 -1.26 -20.59 -3.61
N LEU A 157 -1.83 -19.47 -3.19
CA LEU A 157 -2.28 -18.43 -4.11
C LEU A 157 -1.44 -17.17 -3.91
N MET A 158 -0.64 -16.82 -4.92
CA MET A 158 0.01 -15.50 -5.01
C MET A 158 -1.00 -14.48 -5.53
N VAL A 159 -0.91 -13.26 -5.02
CA VAL A 159 -1.89 -12.21 -5.31
C VAL A 159 -1.20 -10.88 -5.52
N ASP A 160 -1.32 -10.29 -6.70
CA ASP A 160 -0.95 -8.89 -6.93
C ASP A 160 -1.97 -7.97 -6.23
N ALA A 161 -1.51 -6.86 -5.69
CA ALA A 161 -2.34 -5.83 -5.09
C ALA A 161 -1.97 -4.45 -5.63
N ARG A 162 -2.97 -3.68 -6.10
CA ARG A 162 -2.77 -2.33 -6.64
C ARG A 162 -3.82 -1.38 -6.09
N TYR A 163 -3.37 -0.23 -5.61
CA TYR A 163 -4.24 0.81 -5.11
C TYR A 163 -4.40 1.95 -6.12
N ASN A 164 -5.64 2.32 -6.38
CA ASN A 164 -5.98 3.47 -7.21
C ASN A 164 -6.45 4.62 -6.30
N PRO A 165 -5.68 5.71 -6.15
CA PRO A 165 -6.04 6.82 -5.27
C PRO A 165 -7.26 7.62 -5.75
N ALA A 166 -7.51 7.68 -7.07
CA ALA A 166 -8.64 8.43 -7.62
C ALA A 166 -10.00 7.79 -7.28
N THR A 167 -10.03 6.46 -7.13
CA THR A 167 -11.25 5.70 -6.80
C THR A 167 -11.26 5.17 -5.38
N SER A 168 -10.15 5.28 -4.66
CA SER A 168 -9.92 4.66 -3.35
C SER A 168 -10.13 3.13 -3.35
N ILE A 169 -9.84 2.49 -4.48
CA ILE A 169 -10.00 1.05 -4.67
C ILE A 169 -8.63 0.36 -4.60
N LEU A 170 -8.58 -0.67 -3.78
CA LEU A 170 -7.50 -1.66 -3.75
C LEU A 170 -7.99 -2.89 -4.52
N THR A 171 -7.35 -3.17 -5.65
CA THR A 171 -7.65 -4.30 -6.52
C THR A 171 -6.65 -5.41 -6.26
N PHE A 172 -7.15 -6.62 -6.03
CA PHE A 172 -6.38 -7.84 -5.97
C PHE A 172 -6.55 -8.62 -7.26
N THR A 173 -5.46 -9.22 -7.77
CA THR A 173 -5.45 -10.05 -8.98
C THR A 173 -4.72 -11.36 -8.69
N PRO A 174 -5.35 -12.53 -8.89
CA PRO A 174 -4.71 -13.82 -8.62
C PRO A 174 -3.60 -14.06 -9.65
N GLN A 175 -2.47 -14.55 -9.18
CA GLN A 175 -1.31 -14.84 -10.02
C GLN A 175 -1.17 -16.36 -10.14
N ILE A 176 -1.48 -16.90 -11.32
CA ILE A 176 -1.29 -18.31 -11.62
C ILE A 176 -0.01 -18.42 -12.45
N GLY A 177 1.07 -18.71 -11.75
CA GLY A 177 2.41 -18.83 -12.34
C GLY A 177 2.84 -20.28 -12.58
N ASP A 178 4.13 -20.44 -12.88
CA ASP A 178 4.75 -21.73 -13.21
C ASP A 178 4.74 -22.75 -12.06
N TYR A 179 4.35 -22.33 -10.86
CA TYR A 179 4.18 -23.22 -9.70
C TYR A 179 2.89 -24.05 -9.75
N VAL A 180 1.99 -23.75 -10.69
CA VAL A 180 0.82 -24.58 -11.01
C VAL A 180 1.12 -25.37 -12.27
N SER A 181 0.85 -26.68 -12.23
CA SER A 181 1.10 -27.53 -13.41
C SER A 181 0.29 -27.05 -14.61
N VAL A 182 0.86 -27.20 -15.82
CA VAL A 182 0.22 -26.80 -17.09
C VAL A 182 -1.18 -27.40 -17.23
N GLU A 183 -1.36 -28.65 -16.76
CA GLU A 183 -2.66 -29.35 -16.79
C GLU A 183 -3.71 -28.67 -15.89
N ASN A 184 -3.30 -28.15 -14.74
CA ASN A 184 -4.18 -27.54 -13.75
C ASN A 184 -4.36 -26.02 -13.94
N ALA A 185 -3.42 -25.36 -14.61
CA ALA A 185 -3.43 -23.89 -14.73
C ALA A 185 -4.73 -23.36 -15.38
N GLY A 186 -5.23 -24.03 -16.43
CA GLY A 186 -6.50 -23.69 -17.07
C GLY A 186 -7.68 -23.82 -16.12
N LYS A 187 -7.80 -24.96 -15.45
CA LYS A 187 -8.89 -25.24 -14.49
C LYS A 187 -8.92 -24.25 -13.33
N VAL A 188 -7.74 -23.99 -12.76
CA VAL A 188 -7.60 -23.02 -11.65
C VAL A 188 -8.00 -21.63 -12.12
N LYS A 189 -7.47 -21.17 -13.27
CA LYS A 189 -7.78 -19.86 -13.83
C LYS A 189 -9.26 -19.66 -14.10
N ASP A 190 -9.94 -20.68 -14.62
CA ASP A 190 -11.37 -20.63 -14.93
C ASP A 190 -12.25 -20.64 -13.67
N ALA A 191 -11.74 -21.21 -12.56
CA ALA A 191 -12.43 -21.25 -11.28
C ALA A 191 -12.30 -19.95 -10.47
N LEU A 192 -11.27 -19.14 -10.73
CA LEU A 192 -11.00 -17.92 -9.96
C LEU A 192 -11.62 -16.70 -10.65
N ALA A 193 -12.17 -15.79 -9.84
CA ALA A 193 -12.52 -14.46 -10.31
C ALA A 193 -11.25 -13.74 -10.83
N PRO A 194 -11.33 -13.00 -11.94
CA PRO A 194 -10.14 -12.34 -12.53
C PRO A 194 -9.55 -11.26 -11.66
N GLN A 195 -10.35 -10.64 -10.79
CA GLN A 195 -9.92 -9.66 -9.79
C GLN A 195 -10.93 -9.57 -8.66
N LEU A 196 -10.52 -9.01 -7.53
CA LEU A 196 -11.39 -8.61 -6.42
C LEU A 196 -11.09 -7.17 -6.04
N ASP A 197 -12.12 -6.35 -5.97
CA ASP A 197 -12.02 -4.94 -5.65
C ASP A 197 -12.49 -4.66 -4.23
N TYR A 198 -11.75 -3.81 -3.52
CA TYR A 198 -12.07 -3.37 -2.17
C TYR A 198 -12.00 -1.85 -2.11
N VAL A 199 -13.06 -1.20 -1.65
CA VAL A 199 -13.11 0.26 -1.50
C VAL A 199 -12.80 0.67 -0.06
N TRP A 200 -12.03 1.74 0.09
CA TRP A 200 -11.75 2.32 1.41
C TRP A 200 -12.99 3.03 1.98
N SER A 201 -13.42 2.67 3.17
CA SER A 201 -14.64 3.20 3.83
C SER A 201 -14.36 4.31 4.85
N GLY A 202 -13.12 4.82 4.95
CA GLY A 202 -12.69 5.74 6.00
C GLY A 202 -12.22 5.06 7.30
N LYS A 203 -12.32 3.71 7.38
CA LYS A 203 -11.86 2.89 8.52
C LYS A 203 -11.24 1.57 8.09
N SER A 204 -11.76 0.98 7.03
CA SER A 204 -11.30 -0.31 6.52
C SER A 204 -11.71 -0.48 5.07
N PHE A 205 -11.02 -1.34 4.37
CA PHE A 205 -11.41 -1.79 3.04
C PHE A 205 -12.61 -2.71 3.11
N LYS A 206 -13.56 -2.53 2.21
CA LYS A 206 -14.78 -3.33 2.06
C LYS A 206 -14.84 -3.90 0.66
N PRO A 207 -15.18 -5.19 0.49
CA PRO A 207 -15.34 -5.75 -0.83
C PRO A 207 -16.42 -4.99 -1.60
N VAL A 208 -16.12 -4.67 -2.85
CA VAL A 208 -17.10 -4.12 -3.79
C VAL A 208 -17.99 -5.26 -4.24
N LYS A 209 -19.30 -5.13 -4.01
CA LYS A 209 -20.27 -6.14 -4.49
C LYS A 209 -20.33 -6.09 -6.02
N ARG A 210 -20.18 -7.24 -6.62
CA ARG A 210 -20.43 -7.46 -8.04
C ARG A 210 -21.90 -7.71 -8.30
#